data_f8f2b26c4636fe2478a1b83041426e6d
#
_entry.id   f8f2b26c4636fe2478a1b83041426e6d
#
_cell.length_a   1.000
_cell.length_b   1.000
_cell.length_c   1.000
_cell.angle_alpha   90.00
_cell.angle_beta   90.00
_cell.angle_gamma   90.00
#
_symmetry.space_group_name_H-M   'P 1'
#
loop_
_entity.id
_entity.type
_entity.pdbx_description
1 polymer ?
#
loop_
_entity_poly.entity_id
_entity_poly.type
_entity_poly.pdbx_seq_one_letter_code
_entity_poly.pdbx_strand_id
1 'polypeptide(L)'
;MFVLALSLFIFAYAFSQTRDETKVASRKSGNIAMSLTWLSALLLLIGVVLRGLSAGRAPWGNMYEYSLTGTLLALIVFLVYSLKRDIRWLGLFVVIPALLSLGLAITVLYSESAQLIPALKSYWLIIHVFAAIVSGGLFTLGASVSGLQIVASHVEKRIESGQEPGRLGFIASRIPDSNTLDLFAYRIHAFVFPLWTFTVVAGAIWARSAWGRYWGWDPKETWAFITWVGYAAYMHARITIGWKGNKAAVIALVAFATFIFNYFLVNIFFVGLHSYAGVS
;
A
#
# COMPACT_ATOMS: atom_id res chain seq x y z
N MET A 1 -8.82 -9.15 -12.09
CA MET A 1 -9.13 -9.74 -10.78
C MET A 1 -8.95 -11.26 -10.75
N PHE A 2 -9.54 -12.05 -11.61
CA PHE A 2 -9.43 -13.54 -11.59
C PHE A 2 -7.98 -14.05 -11.66
N VAL A 3 -7.15 -13.51 -12.57
CA VAL A 3 -5.74 -13.92 -12.69
C VAL A 3 -4.96 -13.61 -11.40
N LEU A 4 -5.25 -12.48 -10.76
CA LEU A 4 -4.62 -12.11 -9.49
C LEU A 4 -5.10 -13.01 -8.34
N ALA A 5 -6.38 -13.43 -8.34
CA ALA A 5 -6.88 -14.40 -7.38
C ALA A 5 -6.22 -15.78 -7.56
N LEU A 6 -6.02 -16.22 -8.79
CA LEU A 6 -5.26 -17.45 -9.07
C LEU A 6 -3.82 -17.32 -8.59
N SER A 7 -3.17 -16.16 -8.82
CA SER A 7 -1.83 -15.88 -8.28
C SER A 7 -1.82 -15.99 -6.75
N LEU A 8 -2.83 -15.47 -6.05
CA LEU A 8 -2.95 -15.58 -4.59
C LEU A 8 -2.97 -17.05 -4.12
N PHE A 9 -3.80 -17.88 -4.75
CA PHE A 9 -3.87 -19.31 -4.41
C PHE A 9 -2.52 -20.00 -4.60
N ILE A 10 -1.80 -19.70 -5.69
CA ILE A 10 -0.50 -20.30 -5.95
C ILE A 10 0.57 -19.75 -4.99
N PHE A 11 0.52 -18.45 -4.61
CA PHE A 11 1.38 -17.92 -3.55
C PHE A 11 1.10 -18.60 -2.21
N ALA A 12 -0.17 -18.78 -1.84
CA ALA A 12 -0.54 -19.47 -0.61
C ALA A 12 -0.04 -20.93 -0.62
N TYR A 13 -0.17 -21.63 -1.75
CA TYR A 13 0.38 -22.96 -1.92
C TYR A 13 1.91 -22.96 -1.83
N ALA A 14 2.60 -22.08 -2.56
CA ALA A 14 4.06 -21.95 -2.49
C ALA A 14 4.54 -21.63 -1.07
N PHE A 15 3.82 -20.74 -0.38
CA PHE A 15 4.09 -20.37 1.00
C PHE A 15 3.90 -21.58 1.95
N SER A 16 2.85 -22.38 1.75
CA SER A 16 2.60 -23.58 2.56
C SER A 16 3.69 -24.65 2.40
N GLN A 17 4.26 -24.76 1.20
CA GLN A 17 5.30 -25.74 0.84
C GLN A 17 6.74 -25.28 1.13
N THR A 18 6.92 -24.06 1.63
CA THR A 18 8.26 -23.53 1.93
C THR A 18 8.80 -24.18 3.20
N ARG A 19 9.52 -25.29 3.03
CA ARG A 19 10.36 -25.94 4.03
C ARG A 19 11.76 -26.11 3.43
N ASP A 20 12.79 -26.25 4.27
CA ASP A 20 14.17 -26.40 3.78
C ASP A 20 14.34 -27.57 2.81
N GLU A 21 13.60 -28.65 3.00
CA GLU A 21 13.64 -29.85 2.17
C GLU A 21 12.90 -29.72 0.82
N THR A 22 12.05 -28.69 0.65
CA THR A 22 11.18 -28.52 -0.54
C THR A 22 11.45 -27.24 -1.32
N LYS A 23 12.60 -26.60 -1.15
CA LYS A 23 12.96 -25.33 -1.81
C LYS A 23 12.74 -25.31 -3.32
N VAL A 24 12.89 -26.45 -3.99
CA VAL A 24 12.70 -26.55 -5.45
C VAL A 24 11.21 -26.43 -5.84
N ALA A 25 10.31 -27.10 -5.12
CA ALA A 25 8.87 -27.05 -5.39
C ALA A 25 8.30 -25.67 -5.08
N SER A 26 8.71 -25.06 -3.96
CA SER A 26 8.30 -23.71 -3.60
C SER A 26 8.80 -22.65 -4.61
N ARG A 27 10.00 -22.82 -5.18
CA ARG A 27 10.52 -21.96 -6.25
C ARG A 27 9.69 -22.04 -7.52
N LYS A 28 9.30 -23.23 -7.99
CA LYS A 28 8.45 -23.39 -9.18
C LYS A 28 7.09 -22.71 -8.97
N SER A 29 6.38 -23.03 -7.88
CA SER A 29 5.08 -22.43 -7.56
C SER A 29 5.18 -20.91 -7.35
N GLY A 30 6.22 -20.45 -6.64
CA GLY A 30 6.49 -19.03 -6.48
C GLY A 30 6.71 -18.30 -7.80
N ASN A 31 7.45 -18.90 -8.74
CA ASN A 31 7.67 -18.34 -10.08
C ASN A 31 6.38 -18.30 -10.89
N ILE A 32 5.52 -19.33 -10.83
CA ILE A 32 4.22 -19.34 -11.49
C ILE A 32 3.34 -18.20 -10.91
N ALA A 33 3.28 -18.08 -9.57
CA ALA A 33 2.55 -16.98 -8.93
C ALA A 33 3.06 -15.61 -9.37
N MET A 34 4.39 -15.41 -9.44
CA MET A 34 5.00 -14.19 -9.95
C MET A 34 4.63 -13.90 -11.40
N SER A 35 4.66 -14.90 -12.28
CA SER A 35 4.27 -14.76 -13.69
C SER A 35 2.79 -14.35 -13.82
N LEU A 36 1.90 -14.94 -13.03
CA LEU A 36 0.49 -14.57 -12.99
C LEU A 36 0.31 -13.14 -12.42
N THR A 37 1.13 -12.73 -11.48
CA THR A 37 1.11 -11.36 -10.96
C THR A 37 1.55 -10.36 -12.03
N TRP A 38 2.59 -10.67 -12.82
CA TRP A 38 2.99 -9.89 -14.00
C TRP A 38 1.86 -9.76 -15.02
N LEU A 39 1.22 -10.89 -15.36
CA LEU A 39 0.07 -10.89 -16.26
C LEU A 39 -1.09 -10.05 -15.70
N SER A 40 -1.35 -10.16 -14.39
CA SER A 40 -2.40 -9.36 -13.72
C SER A 40 -2.09 -7.87 -13.77
N ALA A 41 -0.84 -7.48 -13.53
CA ALA A 41 -0.39 -6.09 -13.61
C ALA A 41 -0.52 -5.55 -15.04
N LEU A 42 -0.17 -6.35 -16.06
CA LEU A 42 -0.35 -5.99 -17.46
C LEU A 42 -1.83 -5.78 -17.83
N LEU A 43 -2.70 -6.71 -17.44
CA LEU A 43 -4.14 -6.58 -17.69
C LEU A 43 -4.74 -5.38 -16.96
N LEU A 44 -4.31 -5.11 -15.73
CA LEU A 44 -4.74 -3.94 -14.97
C LEU A 44 -4.21 -2.64 -15.60
N LEU A 45 -2.97 -2.62 -16.10
CA LEU A 45 -2.43 -1.50 -16.85
C LEU A 45 -3.27 -1.18 -18.09
N ILE A 46 -3.62 -2.22 -18.87
CA ILE A 46 -4.51 -2.06 -20.03
C ILE A 46 -5.84 -1.45 -19.59
N GLY A 47 -6.45 -1.96 -18.51
CA GLY A 47 -7.70 -1.42 -17.97
C GLY A 47 -7.59 0.05 -17.53
N VAL A 48 -6.51 0.42 -16.85
CA VAL A 48 -6.23 1.81 -16.44
C VAL A 48 -6.05 2.73 -17.66
N VAL A 49 -5.30 2.27 -18.67
CA VAL A 49 -5.11 3.03 -19.92
C VAL A 49 -6.44 3.22 -20.65
N LEU A 50 -7.21 2.15 -20.86
CA LEU A 50 -8.52 2.22 -21.52
C LEU A 50 -9.47 3.14 -20.75
N ARG A 51 -9.45 3.11 -19.41
CA ARG A 51 -10.23 4.03 -18.58
C ARG A 51 -9.80 5.49 -18.80
N GLY A 52 -8.50 5.76 -18.88
CA GLY A 52 -7.97 7.10 -19.17
C GLY A 52 -8.39 7.59 -20.57
N LEU A 53 -8.32 6.71 -21.57
CA LEU A 53 -8.76 7.03 -22.95
C LEU A 53 -10.26 7.32 -22.99
N SER A 54 -11.08 6.50 -22.33
CA SER A 54 -12.54 6.70 -22.24
C SER A 54 -12.91 8.01 -21.54
N ALA A 55 -12.14 8.39 -20.51
CA ALA A 55 -12.36 9.64 -19.78
C ALA A 55 -11.74 10.88 -20.44
N GLY A 56 -10.88 10.70 -21.46
CA GLY A 56 -10.11 11.79 -22.08
C GLY A 56 -9.14 12.49 -21.12
N ARG A 57 -8.71 11.81 -20.05
CA ARG A 57 -7.86 12.36 -18.97
C ARG A 57 -7.16 11.27 -18.19
N ALA A 58 -6.20 11.67 -17.34
CA ALA A 58 -5.62 10.74 -16.37
C ALA A 58 -6.71 10.12 -15.48
N PRO A 59 -6.72 8.78 -15.29
CA PRO A 59 -7.78 8.06 -14.56
C PRO A 59 -7.57 8.15 -13.05
N TRP A 60 -7.65 9.36 -12.49
CA TRP A 60 -7.42 9.66 -11.07
C TRP A 60 -8.48 10.62 -10.49
N GLY A 61 -9.62 10.77 -11.17
CA GLY A 61 -10.65 11.74 -10.82
C GLY A 61 -11.65 11.26 -9.76
N ASN A 62 -11.63 9.97 -9.38
CA ASN A 62 -12.51 9.41 -8.35
C ASN A 62 -11.82 8.25 -7.62
N MET A 63 -12.46 7.74 -6.56
CA MET A 63 -11.90 6.66 -5.73
C MET A 63 -11.75 5.34 -6.49
N TYR A 64 -12.64 5.04 -7.43
CA TYR A 64 -12.52 3.85 -8.29
C TYR A 64 -11.21 3.88 -9.09
N GLU A 65 -11.00 4.98 -9.83
CA GLU A 65 -9.81 5.17 -10.66
C GLU A 65 -8.52 5.19 -9.82
N TYR A 66 -8.58 5.85 -8.66
CA TYR A 66 -7.47 5.86 -7.69
C TYR A 66 -7.13 4.45 -7.21
N SER A 67 -8.13 3.64 -6.85
CA SER A 67 -7.93 2.26 -6.38
C SER A 67 -7.31 1.37 -7.45
N LEU A 68 -7.76 1.48 -8.71
CA LEU A 68 -7.18 0.73 -9.83
C LEU A 68 -5.71 1.09 -10.03
N THR A 69 -5.41 2.38 -10.11
CA THR A 69 -4.05 2.87 -10.36
C THR A 69 -3.14 2.60 -9.16
N GLY A 70 -3.63 2.75 -7.93
CA GLY A 70 -2.90 2.45 -6.71
C GLY A 70 -2.54 0.97 -6.59
N THR A 71 -3.49 0.09 -6.89
CA THR A 71 -3.23 -1.35 -6.93
C THR A 71 -2.20 -1.70 -8.00
N LEU A 72 -2.32 -1.13 -9.19
CA LEU A 72 -1.35 -1.32 -10.28
C LEU A 72 0.06 -0.91 -9.84
N LEU A 73 0.22 0.27 -9.26
CA LEU A 73 1.52 0.76 -8.81
C LEU A 73 2.11 -0.09 -7.67
N ALA A 74 1.29 -0.53 -6.73
CA ALA A 74 1.73 -1.44 -5.67
C ALA A 74 2.26 -2.76 -6.24
N LEU A 75 1.55 -3.35 -7.21
CA LEU A 75 2.00 -4.56 -7.91
C LEU A 75 3.28 -4.31 -8.71
N ILE A 76 3.40 -3.20 -9.44
CA ILE A 76 4.61 -2.85 -10.21
C ILE A 76 5.81 -2.69 -9.26
N VAL A 77 5.68 -1.96 -8.16
CA VAL A 77 6.76 -1.78 -7.18
C VAL A 77 7.23 -3.14 -6.63
N PHE A 78 6.30 -4.00 -6.23
CA PHE A 78 6.61 -5.35 -5.77
C PHE A 78 7.36 -6.16 -6.85
N LEU A 79 6.82 -6.17 -8.08
CA LEU A 79 7.39 -6.93 -9.20
C LEU A 79 8.78 -6.43 -9.61
N VAL A 80 8.97 -5.12 -9.71
CA VAL A 80 10.27 -4.52 -10.06
C VAL A 80 11.30 -4.77 -8.96
N TYR A 81 10.91 -4.66 -7.69
CA TYR A 81 11.82 -4.96 -6.58
C TYR A 81 12.21 -6.45 -6.55
N SER A 82 11.28 -7.34 -6.92
CA SER A 82 11.52 -8.79 -7.01
C SER A 82 12.55 -9.19 -8.07
N LEU A 83 12.82 -8.34 -9.07
CA LEU A 83 13.87 -8.57 -10.06
C LEU A 83 15.28 -8.47 -9.44
N LYS A 84 15.43 -7.70 -8.35
CA LYS A 84 16.71 -7.46 -7.68
C LYS A 84 16.90 -8.31 -6.43
N ARG A 85 15.82 -8.74 -5.79
CA ARG A 85 15.83 -9.48 -4.52
C ARG A 85 14.75 -10.55 -4.53
N ASP A 86 15.04 -11.71 -3.99
CA ASP A 86 14.02 -12.73 -3.80
C ASP A 86 13.08 -12.36 -2.65
N ILE A 87 11.95 -11.78 -3.01
CA ILE A 87 10.88 -11.37 -2.10
C ILE A 87 9.58 -12.13 -2.36
N ARG A 88 9.63 -13.33 -2.95
CA ARG A 88 8.44 -14.14 -3.24
C ARG A 88 7.63 -14.47 -1.99
N TRP A 89 8.28 -14.56 -0.82
CA TRP A 89 7.62 -14.71 0.48
C TRP A 89 6.63 -13.57 0.79
N LEU A 90 6.88 -12.36 0.26
CA LEU A 90 6.03 -11.19 0.44
C LEU A 90 4.82 -11.20 -0.51
N GLY A 91 4.83 -12.01 -1.57
CA GLY A 91 3.81 -12.02 -2.61
C GLY A 91 2.40 -12.23 -2.07
N LEU A 92 2.23 -13.15 -1.12
CA LEU A 92 0.95 -13.38 -0.44
C LEU A 92 0.41 -12.10 0.23
N PHE A 93 1.29 -11.37 0.94
CA PHE A 93 0.94 -10.19 1.73
C PHE A 93 0.78 -8.91 0.88
N VAL A 94 1.24 -8.93 -0.37
CA VAL A 94 0.99 -7.85 -1.36
C VAL A 94 -0.28 -8.13 -2.14
N VAL A 95 -0.51 -9.38 -2.56
CA VAL A 95 -1.65 -9.73 -3.40
C VAL A 95 -2.98 -9.69 -2.63
N ILE A 96 -2.99 -10.00 -1.33
CA ILE A 96 -4.21 -9.88 -0.49
C ILE A 96 -4.73 -8.44 -0.48
N PRO A 97 -3.96 -7.41 -0.05
CA PRO A 97 -4.44 -6.02 -0.10
C PRO A 97 -4.82 -5.56 -1.51
N ALA A 98 -4.08 -6.00 -2.53
CA ALA A 98 -4.39 -5.69 -3.92
C ALA A 98 -5.75 -6.24 -4.35
N LEU A 99 -6.06 -7.47 -4.02
CA LEU A 99 -7.37 -8.09 -4.31
C LEU A 99 -8.51 -7.43 -3.53
N LEU A 100 -8.29 -7.11 -2.25
CA LEU A 100 -9.27 -6.38 -1.44
C LEU A 100 -9.55 -4.99 -2.01
N SER A 101 -8.50 -4.26 -2.41
CA SER A 101 -8.64 -2.95 -3.05
C SER A 101 -9.42 -3.04 -4.37
N LEU A 102 -9.10 -4.01 -5.25
CA LEU A 102 -9.83 -4.22 -6.50
C LEU A 102 -11.25 -4.70 -6.27
N GLY A 103 -11.48 -5.54 -5.27
CA GLY A 103 -12.82 -5.99 -4.88
C GLY A 103 -13.69 -4.80 -4.47
N LEU A 104 -13.21 -3.98 -3.54
CA LEU A 104 -13.89 -2.77 -3.10
C LEU A 104 -14.09 -1.78 -4.26
N ALA A 105 -13.09 -1.61 -5.12
CA ALA A 105 -13.19 -0.75 -6.29
C ALA A 105 -14.38 -1.13 -7.19
N ILE A 106 -14.56 -2.43 -7.45
CA ILE A 106 -15.59 -2.90 -8.38
C ILE A 106 -16.98 -2.96 -7.71
N THR A 107 -17.05 -3.30 -6.41
CA THR A 107 -18.33 -3.56 -5.74
C THR A 107 -18.91 -2.32 -5.05
N VAL A 108 -18.07 -1.41 -4.56
CA VAL A 108 -18.49 -0.26 -3.72
C VAL A 108 -18.14 1.08 -4.37
N LEU A 109 -16.96 1.19 -5.00
CA LEU A 109 -16.42 2.47 -5.46
C LEU A 109 -16.63 2.68 -6.96
N TYR A 110 -17.29 1.74 -7.67
CA TYR A 110 -17.47 1.86 -9.11
C TYR A 110 -18.20 3.16 -9.47
N SER A 111 -17.60 3.89 -10.39
CA SER A 111 -18.14 5.14 -10.92
C SER A 111 -17.93 5.18 -12.43
N GLU A 112 -18.95 5.68 -13.15
CA GLU A 112 -18.84 5.86 -14.59
C GLU A 112 -17.77 6.90 -14.95
N SER A 113 -17.32 6.83 -16.21
CA SER A 113 -16.36 7.78 -16.74
C SER A 113 -17.04 9.15 -16.95
N ALA A 114 -16.63 10.15 -16.19
CA ALA A 114 -17.18 11.50 -16.27
C ALA A 114 -16.07 12.54 -16.46
N GLN A 115 -16.45 13.69 -17.03
CA GLN A 115 -15.56 14.85 -17.13
C GLN A 115 -15.27 15.41 -15.74
N LEU A 116 -14.03 15.90 -15.54
CA LEU A 116 -13.66 16.56 -14.30
C LEU A 116 -14.37 17.90 -14.16
N ILE A 117 -14.82 18.19 -12.95
CA ILE A 117 -15.26 19.54 -12.58
C ILE A 117 -14.09 20.53 -12.72
N PRO A 118 -14.36 21.83 -12.97
CA PRO A 118 -13.31 22.82 -13.20
C PRO A 118 -12.20 22.84 -12.15
N ALA A 119 -12.53 22.65 -10.87
CA ALA A 119 -11.57 22.59 -9.76
C ALA A 119 -10.51 21.49 -9.92
N LEU A 120 -10.85 20.39 -10.60
CA LEU A 120 -9.96 19.25 -10.84
C LEU A 120 -9.15 19.37 -12.15
N LYS A 121 -9.37 20.41 -12.96
CA LYS A 121 -8.66 20.64 -14.23
C LYS A 121 -7.33 21.37 -14.02
N SER A 122 -6.45 20.79 -13.22
CA SER A 122 -5.12 21.34 -12.92
C SER A 122 -4.05 20.27 -13.04
N TYR A 123 -2.90 20.58 -13.64
CA TYR A 123 -1.76 19.66 -13.65
C TYR A 123 -1.21 19.39 -12.24
N TRP A 124 -1.42 20.30 -11.28
CA TRP A 124 -1.09 20.07 -9.87
C TRP A 124 -1.89 18.93 -9.25
N LEU A 125 -3.14 18.73 -9.69
CA LEU A 125 -3.90 17.55 -9.30
C LEU A 125 -3.17 16.25 -9.72
N ILE A 126 -2.66 16.21 -10.95
CA ILE A 126 -1.96 15.03 -11.48
C ILE A 126 -0.73 14.73 -10.64
N ILE A 127 0.09 15.74 -10.33
CA ILE A 127 1.29 15.60 -9.51
C ILE A 127 0.93 15.13 -8.09
N HIS A 128 -0.03 15.80 -7.45
CA HIS A 128 -0.48 15.48 -6.10
C HIS A 128 -1.03 14.05 -6.02
N VAL A 129 -1.98 13.70 -6.88
CA VAL A 129 -2.63 12.39 -6.83
C VAL A 129 -1.66 11.27 -7.19
N PHE A 130 -0.77 11.47 -8.17
CA PHE A 130 0.27 10.48 -8.46
C PHE A 130 1.18 10.23 -7.25
N ALA A 131 1.67 11.28 -6.61
CA ALA A 131 2.48 11.17 -5.40
C ALA A 131 1.70 10.49 -4.25
N ALA A 132 0.40 10.80 -4.09
CA ALA A 132 -0.47 10.16 -3.11
C ALA A 132 -0.64 8.66 -3.36
N ILE A 133 -0.85 8.27 -4.62
CA ILE A 133 -1.00 6.85 -5.03
C ILE A 133 0.29 6.07 -4.74
N VAL A 134 1.45 6.61 -5.14
CA VAL A 134 2.74 5.95 -4.88
C VAL A 134 2.99 5.83 -3.37
N SER A 135 2.71 6.90 -2.61
CA SER A 135 2.84 6.89 -1.15
C SER A 135 1.93 5.85 -0.51
N GLY A 136 0.67 5.75 -0.93
CA GLY A 136 -0.29 4.78 -0.42
C GLY A 136 0.14 3.32 -0.65
N GLY A 137 0.64 3.02 -1.85
CA GLY A 137 1.20 1.69 -2.16
C GLY A 137 2.40 1.34 -1.28
N LEU A 138 3.32 2.29 -1.09
CA LEU A 138 4.50 2.10 -0.24
C LEU A 138 4.15 2.02 1.25
N PHE A 139 3.18 2.80 1.73
CA PHE A 139 2.66 2.66 3.10
C PHE A 139 2.05 1.29 3.33
N THR A 140 1.27 0.79 2.39
CA THR A 140 0.68 -0.56 2.47
C THR A 140 1.77 -1.64 2.54
N LEU A 141 2.79 -1.54 1.69
CA LEU A 141 3.93 -2.46 1.70
C LEU A 141 4.70 -2.37 3.01
N GLY A 142 5.01 -1.16 3.48
CA GLY A 142 5.73 -0.92 4.74
C GLY A 142 4.96 -1.44 5.95
N ALA A 143 3.64 -1.23 6.00
CA ALA A 143 2.77 -1.75 7.05
C ALA A 143 2.71 -3.28 7.04
N SER A 144 2.62 -3.91 5.86
CA SER A 144 2.67 -5.38 5.73
C SER A 144 3.97 -5.94 6.30
N VAL A 145 5.11 -5.35 5.94
CA VAL A 145 6.43 -5.78 6.46
C VAL A 145 6.52 -5.52 7.97
N SER A 146 6.02 -4.39 8.48
CA SER A 146 6.01 -4.07 9.91
C SER A 146 5.15 -5.08 10.71
N GLY A 147 4.01 -5.50 10.16
CA GLY A 147 3.17 -6.53 10.78
C GLY A 147 3.88 -7.89 10.83
N LEU A 148 4.53 -8.29 9.73
CA LEU A 148 5.29 -9.53 9.67
C LEU A 148 6.52 -9.51 10.60
N GLN A 149 7.15 -8.35 10.77
CA GLN A 149 8.23 -8.16 11.74
C GLN A 149 7.77 -8.44 13.17
N ILE A 150 6.57 -7.97 13.56
CA ILE A 150 6.01 -8.28 14.90
C ILE A 150 5.76 -9.77 15.06
N VAL A 151 5.23 -10.43 14.02
CA VAL A 151 5.01 -11.90 14.02
C VAL A 151 6.33 -12.64 14.19
N ALA A 152 7.36 -12.30 13.40
CA ALA A 152 8.68 -12.92 13.51
C ALA A 152 9.28 -12.71 14.90
N SER A 153 9.31 -11.48 15.41
CA SER A 153 9.83 -11.15 16.74
C SER A 153 9.09 -11.87 17.87
N HIS A 154 7.78 -12.05 17.75
CA HIS A 154 7.00 -12.79 18.75
C HIS A 154 7.41 -14.27 18.80
N VAL A 155 7.55 -14.90 17.64
CA VAL A 155 7.93 -16.33 17.55
C VAL A 155 9.38 -16.52 17.98
N GLU A 156 10.31 -15.67 17.57
CA GLU A 156 11.71 -15.71 17.99
C GLU A 156 11.85 -15.68 19.51
N LYS A 157 11.18 -14.74 20.19
CA LYS A 157 11.19 -14.65 21.65
C LYS A 157 10.62 -15.89 22.36
N ARG A 158 9.59 -16.53 21.77
CA ARG A 158 9.06 -17.78 22.32
C ARG A 158 10.10 -18.90 22.24
N ILE A 159 10.77 -19.03 21.10
CA ILE A 159 11.83 -20.03 20.88
C ILE A 159 13.00 -19.78 21.84
N GLU A 160 13.46 -18.53 21.96
CA GLU A 160 14.52 -18.13 22.89
C GLU A 160 14.18 -18.43 24.36
N SER A 161 12.90 -18.37 24.73
CA SER A 161 12.41 -18.73 26.07
C SER A 161 12.13 -20.23 26.26
N GLY A 162 12.51 -21.08 25.30
CA GLY A 162 12.30 -22.53 25.34
C GLY A 162 10.85 -22.95 25.10
N GLN A 163 9.99 -22.06 24.58
CA GLN A 163 8.60 -22.36 24.27
C GLN A 163 8.43 -22.79 22.81
N GLU A 164 7.39 -23.57 22.56
CA GLU A 164 7.00 -23.93 21.19
C GLU A 164 6.65 -22.70 20.35
N PRO A 165 6.95 -22.68 19.03
CA PRO A 165 6.67 -21.56 18.13
C PRO A 165 5.20 -21.13 18.09
N GLY A 166 4.27 -22.00 18.47
CA GLY A 166 2.84 -21.77 18.43
C GLY A 166 2.29 -21.66 16.99
N ARG A 167 1.06 -21.20 16.85
CA ARG A 167 0.36 -21.09 15.54
C ARG A 167 1.07 -20.14 14.56
N LEU A 168 1.71 -19.09 15.05
CA LEU A 168 2.44 -18.12 14.23
C LEU A 168 3.80 -18.66 13.73
N GLY A 169 4.31 -19.75 14.32
CA GLY A 169 5.53 -20.42 13.87
C GLY A 169 5.46 -20.84 12.40
N PHE A 170 4.26 -21.22 11.93
CA PHE A 170 4.03 -21.52 10.51
C PHE A 170 4.37 -20.33 9.59
N ILE A 171 4.04 -19.11 9.98
CA ILE A 171 4.36 -17.90 9.21
C ILE A 171 5.85 -17.55 9.40
N ALA A 172 6.31 -17.47 10.65
CA ALA A 172 7.67 -17.03 10.97
C ALA A 172 8.75 -17.90 10.32
N SER A 173 8.53 -19.21 10.17
CA SER A 173 9.47 -20.12 9.50
C SER A 173 9.63 -19.90 7.99
N ARG A 174 8.81 -19.02 7.37
CA ARG A 174 8.74 -18.79 5.93
C ARG A 174 9.05 -17.36 5.51
N ILE A 175 9.30 -16.50 6.47
CA ILE A 175 9.65 -15.09 6.26
C ILE A 175 11.04 -14.83 6.84
N PRO A 176 11.72 -13.73 6.47
CA PRO A 176 12.98 -13.33 7.09
C PRO A 176 12.85 -13.10 8.60
N ASP A 177 14.00 -13.11 9.28
CA ASP A 177 14.08 -12.77 10.70
C ASP A 177 13.58 -11.34 11.00
N SER A 178 13.24 -11.10 12.29
CA SER A 178 12.62 -9.85 12.72
C SER A 178 13.54 -8.63 12.49
N ASN A 179 14.85 -8.77 12.58
CA ASN A 179 15.80 -7.66 12.37
C ASN A 179 15.88 -7.29 10.87
N THR A 180 15.92 -8.30 9.99
CA THR A 180 15.90 -8.11 8.54
C THR A 180 14.59 -7.41 8.12
N LEU A 181 13.45 -7.83 8.66
CA LEU A 181 12.15 -7.21 8.38
C LEU A 181 12.07 -5.78 8.95
N ASP A 182 12.60 -5.53 10.15
CA ASP A 182 12.67 -4.18 10.74
C ASP A 182 13.46 -3.22 9.86
N LEU A 183 14.63 -3.65 9.37
CA LEU A 183 15.45 -2.83 8.47
C LEU A 183 14.75 -2.58 7.14
N PHE A 184 14.05 -3.58 6.61
CA PHE A 184 13.32 -3.45 5.35
C PHE A 184 12.14 -2.49 5.50
N ALA A 185 11.33 -2.62 6.55
CA ALA A 185 10.25 -1.68 6.87
C ALA A 185 10.77 -0.24 7.03
N TYR A 186 11.87 -0.07 7.77
CA TYR A 186 12.49 1.24 7.94
C TYR A 186 12.88 1.89 6.61
N ARG A 187 13.50 1.14 5.70
CA ARG A 187 13.90 1.67 4.38
C ARG A 187 12.68 2.13 3.56
N ILE A 188 11.58 1.38 3.62
CA ILE A 188 10.34 1.78 2.95
C ILE A 188 9.79 3.06 3.57
N HIS A 189 9.65 3.11 4.90
CA HIS A 189 9.08 4.27 5.59
C HIS A 189 9.97 5.52 5.46
N ALA A 190 11.29 5.36 5.49
CA ALA A 190 12.25 6.46 5.29
C ALA A 190 12.18 7.04 3.87
N PHE A 191 11.85 6.22 2.87
CA PHE A 191 11.65 6.68 1.50
C PHE A 191 10.27 7.33 1.32
N VAL A 192 9.21 6.72 1.87
CA VAL A 192 7.85 7.21 1.63
C VAL A 192 7.51 8.46 2.44
N PHE A 193 8.13 8.69 3.58
CA PHE A 193 7.84 9.88 4.40
C PHE A 193 8.14 11.21 3.68
N PRO A 194 9.31 11.42 3.05
CA PRO A 194 9.55 12.59 2.22
C PRO A 194 8.58 12.70 1.04
N LEU A 195 8.23 11.58 0.41
CA LEU A 195 7.26 11.55 -0.69
C LEU A 195 5.86 11.96 -0.21
N TRP A 196 5.44 11.50 0.98
CA TRP A 196 4.17 11.94 1.58
C TRP A 196 4.19 13.41 1.97
N THR A 197 5.33 13.91 2.47
CA THR A 197 5.53 15.35 2.73
C THR A 197 5.33 16.15 1.43
N PHE A 198 5.97 15.71 0.35
CA PHE A 198 5.76 16.31 -0.98
C PHE A 198 4.29 16.23 -1.41
N THR A 199 3.63 15.09 -1.17
CA THR A 199 2.21 14.91 -1.48
C THR A 199 1.34 15.95 -0.79
N VAL A 200 1.55 16.19 0.51
CA VAL A 200 0.79 17.18 1.29
C VAL A 200 1.05 18.59 0.75
N VAL A 201 2.31 18.94 0.46
CA VAL A 201 2.67 20.26 -0.12
C VAL A 201 2.07 20.44 -1.51
N ALA A 202 2.17 19.45 -2.39
CA ALA A 202 1.59 19.50 -3.74
C ALA A 202 0.06 19.62 -3.69
N GLY A 203 -0.58 18.97 -2.71
CA GLY A 203 -2.00 19.08 -2.42
C GLY A 203 -2.40 20.49 -1.99
N ALA A 204 -1.62 21.13 -1.15
CA ALA A 204 -1.86 22.52 -0.75
C ALA A 204 -1.73 23.48 -1.93
N ILE A 205 -0.75 23.31 -2.82
CA ILE A 205 -0.62 24.11 -4.04
C ILE A 205 -1.81 23.89 -4.96
N TRP A 206 -2.25 22.64 -5.13
CA TRP A 206 -3.45 22.35 -5.90
C TRP A 206 -4.70 22.98 -5.26
N ALA A 207 -4.87 22.90 -3.93
CA ALA A 207 -5.99 23.48 -3.20
C ALA A 207 -6.11 25.00 -3.43
N ARG A 208 -4.96 25.71 -3.57
CA ARG A 208 -4.95 27.13 -3.96
C ARG A 208 -5.58 27.35 -5.34
N SER A 209 -5.29 26.47 -6.29
CA SER A 209 -5.86 26.55 -7.64
C SER A 209 -7.33 26.16 -7.69
N ALA A 210 -7.75 25.19 -6.86
CA ALA A 210 -9.09 24.63 -6.87
C ALA A 210 -10.09 25.47 -6.04
N TRP A 211 -9.66 26.00 -4.89
CA TRP A 211 -10.53 26.62 -3.88
C TRP A 211 -10.03 27.98 -3.40
N GLY A 212 -9.01 28.55 -4.00
CA GLY A 212 -8.48 29.89 -3.67
C GLY A 212 -7.64 29.95 -2.38
N ARG A 213 -7.38 28.84 -1.70
CA ARG A 213 -6.62 28.77 -0.43
C ARG A 213 -5.74 27.53 -0.39
N TYR A 214 -4.58 27.63 0.27
CA TYR A 214 -3.65 26.52 0.39
C TYR A 214 -4.10 25.46 1.39
N TRP A 215 -4.80 25.86 2.45
CA TRP A 215 -5.21 25.01 3.56
C TRP A 215 -6.47 25.53 4.21
N GLY A 216 -7.38 24.67 4.61
CA GLY A 216 -8.64 25.04 5.21
C GLY A 216 -9.19 24.06 6.23
N TRP A 217 -8.36 23.12 6.68
CA TRP A 217 -8.77 22.11 7.66
C TRP A 217 -9.96 21.26 7.20
N ASP A 218 -10.11 21.08 5.90
CA ASP A 218 -11.03 20.08 5.35
C ASP A 218 -10.74 18.71 5.99
N PRO A 219 -11.74 17.85 6.22
CA PRO A 219 -11.48 16.51 6.82
C PRO A 219 -10.37 15.72 6.14
N LYS A 220 -10.28 15.81 4.81
CA LYS A 220 -9.22 15.14 4.03
C LYS A 220 -7.84 15.71 4.30
N GLU A 221 -7.73 17.03 4.34
CA GLU A 221 -6.50 17.77 4.68
C GLU A 221 -6.04 17.41 6.10
N THR A 222 -6.97 17.48 7.06
CA THR A 222 -6.71 17.20 8.48
C THR A 222 -6.17 15.77 8.67
N TRP A 223 -6.79 14.76 8.07
CA TRP A 223 -6.34 13.38 8.21
C TRP A 223 -5.07 13.08 7.41
N ALA A 224 -4.82 13.80 6.31
CA ALA A 224 -3.53 13.74 5.62
C ALA A 224 -2.40 14.28 6.49
N PHE A 225 -2.65 15.36 7.25
CA PHE A 225 -1.72 15.92 8.22
C PHE A 225 -1.53 14.99 9.43
N ILE A 226 -2.59 14.40 9.98
CA ILE A 226 -2.49 13.40 11.07
C ILE A 226 -1.62 12.22 10.63
N THR A 227 -1.80 11.74 9.40
CA THR A 227 -0.94 10.69 8.82
C THR A 227 0.52 11.14 8.75
N TRP A 228 0.77 12.37 8.31
CA TRP A 228 2.11 12.95 8.28
C TRP A 228 2.74 12.99 9.68
N VAL A 229 2.00 13.47 10.69
CA VAL A 229 2.45 13.51 12.11
C VAL A 229 2.80 12.10 12.60
N GLY A 230 1.96 11.09 12.31
CA GLY A 230 2.21 9.70 12.68
C GLY A 230 3.53 9.16 12.10
N TYR A 231 3.79 9.40 10.82
CA TYR A 231 5.06 8.98 10.21
C TYR A 231 6.25 9.86 10.61
N ALA A 232 6.05 11.15 10.90
CA ALA A 232 7.08 12.00 11.52
C ALA A 232 7.48 11.47 12.89
N ALA A 233 6.52 11.06 13.72
CA ALA A 233 6.76 10.43 15.01
C ALA A 233 7.53 9.09 14.85
N TYR A 234 7.16 8.28 13.85
CA TYR A 234 7.92 7.07 13.52
C TYR A 234 9.37 7.39 13.17
N MET A 235 9.61 8.35 12.26
CA MET A 235 10.96 8.73 11.85
C MET A 235 11.77 9.32 13.02
N HIS A 236 11.14 10.15 13.86
CA HIS A 236 11.77 10.69 15.07
C HIS A 236 12.17 9.57 16.05
N ALA A 237 11.25 8.62 16.31
CA ALA A 237 11.55 7.48 17.18
C ALA A 237 12.70 6.62 16.63
N ARG A 238 12.78 6.43 15.31
CA ARG A 238 13.83 5.64 14.65
C ARG A 238 15.20 6.35 14.67
N ILE A 239 15.24 7.62 14.30
CA ILE A 239 16.49 8.34 14.03
C ILE A 239 17.03 8.97 15.31
N THR A 240 16.17 9.59 16.12
CA THR A 240 16.60 10.38 17.29
C THR A 240 16.65 9.53 18.55
N ILE A 241 15.61 8.71 18.79
CA ILE A 241 15.52 7.91 20.02
C ILE A 241 16.17 6.52 19.82
N GLY A 242 16.38 6.09 18.56
CA GLY A 242 16.99 4.80 18.23
C GLY A 242 16.05 3.60 18.42
N TRP A 243 14.72 3.80 18.45
CA TRP A 243 13.77 2.70 18.57
C TRP A 243 13.83 1.77 17.35
N LYS A 244 13.78 0.47 17.63
CA LYS A 244 13.78 -0.61 16.62
C LYS A 244 12.75 -1.67 17.01
N GLY A 245 12.50 -2.59 16.09
CA GLY A 245 11.63 -3.74 16.34
C GLY A 245 10.19 -3.34 16.64
N ASN A 246 9.54 -4.05 17.56
CA ASN A 246 8.11 -3.94 17.82
C ASN A 246 7.65 -2.53 18.19
N LYS A 247 8.44 -1.76 18.95
CA LYS A 247 8.09 -0.38 19.33
C LYS A 247 7.93 0.50 18.09
N ALA A 248 8.87 0.44 17.16
CA ALA A 248 8.82 1.20 15.92
C ALA A 248 7.71 0.68 14.99
N ALA A 249 7.56 -0.65 14.87
CA ALA A 249 6.54 -1.26 14.03
C ALA A 249 5.11 -0.84 14.45
N VAL A 250 4.84 -0.78 15.75
CA VAL A 250 3.52 -0.33 16.25
C VAL A 250 3.24 1.12 15.83
N ILE A 251 4.22 2.04 15.93
CA ILE A 251 4.01 3.43 15.49
C ILE A 251 3.71 3.47 13.99
N ALA A 252 4.46 2.70 13.18
CA ALA A 252 4.22 2.65 11.73
C ALA A 252 2.82 2.11 11.39
N LEU A 253 2.34 1.09 12.12
CA LEU A 253 1.01 0.52 11.93
C LEU A 253 -0.11 1.49 12.35
N VAL A 254 0.09 2.24 13.45
CA VAL A 254 -0.85 3.30 13.86
C VAL A 254 -0.90 4.40 12.81
N ALA A 255 0.26 4.86 12.32
CA ALA A 255 0.33 5.85 11.24
C ALA A 255 -0.35 5.35 9.97
N PHE A 256 -0.17 4.07 9.62
CA PHE A 256 -0.87 3.47 8.48
C PHE A 256 -2.39 3.40 8.69
N ALA A 257 -2.84 3.10 9.91
CA ALA A 257 -4.27 3.10 10.22
C ALA A 257 -4.90 4.49 9.99
N THR A 258 -4.19 5.59 10.30
CA THR A 258 -4.67 6.96 9.99
C THR A 258 -4.73 7.21 8.48
N PHE A 259 -3.80 6.66 7.69
CA PHE A 259 -3.84 6.73 6.23
C PHE A 259 -5.07 5.99 5.67
N ILE A 260 -5.34 4.77 6.15
CA ILE A 260 -6.53 3.98 5.76
C ILE A 260 -7.82 4.70 6.14
N PHE A 261 -7.87 5.29 7.34
CA PHE A 261 -8.98 6.11 7.79
C PHE A 261 -9.22 7.29 6.84
N ASN A 262 -8.14 8.03 6.51
CA ASN A 262 -8.21 9.13 5.56
C ASN A 262 -8.70 8.67 4.18
N TYR A 263 -8.22 7.52 3.71
CA TYR A 263 -8.55 7.03 2.38
C TYR A 263 -10.01 6.56 2.27
N PHE A 264 -10.48 5.71 3.18
CA PHE A 264 -11.81 5.12 3.11
C PHE A 264 -12.85 5.91 3.89
N LEU A 265 -12.67 6.07 5.22
CA LEU A 265 -13.73 6.58 6.08
C LEU A 265 -14.00 8.07 5.84
N VAL A 266 -12.96 8.86 5.65
CA VAL A 266 -13.15 10.30 5.36
C VAL A 266 -13.87 10.49 4.04
N ASN A 267 -13.55 9.72 3.00
CA ASN A 267 -14.21 9.87 1.70
C ASN A 267 -15.68 9.39 1.71
N ILE A 268 -16.02 8.42 2.55
CA ILE A 268 -17.36 7.81 2.57
C ILE A 268 -18.29 8.53 3.55
N PHE A 269 -17.79 8.95 4.71
CA PHE A 269 -18.63 9.42 5.81
C PHE A 269 -18.54 10.92 6.10
N PHE A 270 -17.53 11.63 5.57
CA PHE A 270 -17.33 13.04 5.87
C PHE A 270 -17.62 13.91 4.65
N VAL A 271 -18.53 14.85 4.80
CA VAL A 271 -18.80 15.87 3.78
C VAL A 271 -17.68 16.93 3.82
N GLY A 272 -17.07 17.20 2.68
CA GLY A 272 -15.97 18.16 2.55
C GLY A 272 -15.71 18.54 1.11
N LEU A 273 -14.66 19.32 0.89
CA LEU A 273 -14.25 19.77 -0.44
C LEU A 273 -13.77 18.61 -1.35
N HIS A 274 -13.48 17.45 -0.77
CA HIS A 274 -13.08 16.24 -1.48
C HIS A 274 -14.24 15.25 -1.70
N SER A 275 -15.50 15.66 -1.45
CA SER A 275 -16.68 14.79 -1.63
C SER A 275 -17.01 14.45 -3.08
N TYR A 276 -16.32 15.06 -4.06
CA TYR A 276 -16.42 14.71 -5.49
C TYR A 276 -15.74 13.39 -5.84
N ALA A 277 -15.31 12.60 -4.88
CA ALA A 277 -14.64 11.32 -5.11
C ALA A 277 -15.53 10.22 -5.72
N GLY A 278 -16.80 10.53 -6.04
CA GLY A 278 -17.71 9.64 -6.76
C GLY A 278 -18.44 8.63 -5.87
N VAL A 279 -18.44 8.84 -4.56
CA VAL A 279 -19.18 8.04 -3.57
C VAL A 279 -20.21 8.96 -2.93
N SER A 280 -21.38 9.08 -3.53
CA SER A 280 -22.53 9.83 -2.98
C SER A 280 -23.78 8.99 -3.13
#